data_50bd562437300f2912672e988e46dfd6
#
_entry.id   50bd562437300f2912672e988e46dfd6
#
_cell.length_a   1.000
_cell.length_b   1.000
_cell.length_c   1.000
_cell.angle_alpha   90.00
_cell.angle_beta   90.00
_cell.angle_gamma   90.00
#
_symmetry.space_group_name_H-M   'P 1'
#
loop_
_entity.id
_entity.type
_entity.pdbx_description
1 polymer ?
#
loop_
_entity_poly.entity_id
_entity_poly.type
_entity_poly.pdbx_seq_one_letter_code
_entity_poly.pdbx_strand_id
1 'polypeptide(L)'
;MKRGWGSLQCKTYGLTAMQQDGSNLVATATYTAPDAPVIGSLFLSAIVGLIPLAVFFILLGAFKVKTHWCALISLVASLLVAWLSFKMPLSLALLSASQGLAFGFMPILYIIIAAVWLYNLTVESGRGDDVRATFNLVGRGDRRVQALIISFSFCGLLEGLAGFGAPVAIVAAMLVAIGIKPIKAALVTIAGNAISVGYGAMAIPVTTAGRLGGVKATEVASQMSHLTPIIACFIPVLLLFMLDGIRGLKQLWPAALVAGAVTTLGHFWCAGFFSYELTSVLASLLGFGAVTALMQVWHPHTPEEECTEGTSELTASRAALALMPYWLVVLVFAVAKLWTVGVDIPGLLASTDIKFGWPGLDGNLVNKAGEPLAGTTFNLQWLSSPGTLIAITALVVAAVYSATSSEGAFPLTFKQGIATLFKTIYSLRISILTIATVMALAYVMNFSGQTAVIGAWMAGTGAAFAFISPVLGWLGTAVTGSATSANALFADLQSTAAHSVGADPSLLLGANTVGGGLGKIISPQNLTIAAGAVGQPNSEPQLLRKALPISLVLLVALALLVGFSSLLG
;
A
#
# COMPACT_ATOMS: atom_id res chain seq x y z
N MET A 1 -23.46 80.83 1.77
CA MET A 1 -23.62 80.66 3.24
C MET A 1 -23.30 79.21 3.61
N LYS A 2 -22.47 79.04 4.70
CA LYS A 2 -22.00 77.84 5.39
C LYS A 2 -20.89 77.09 4.65
N ARG A 3 -19.64 77.36 4.89
CA ARG A 3 -18.59 76.94 5.85
C ARG A 3 -18.64 75.44 6.13
N GLY A 4 -17.81 74.59 5.67
CA GLY A 4 -16.42 74.22 5.75
C GLY A 4 -15.99 73.72 7.13
N TRP A 5 -15.72 72.39 7.30
CA TRP A 5 -14.85 71.90 8.37
C TRP A 5 -14.05 70.72 7.84
N GLY A 6 -12.75 70.83 7.93
CA GLY A 6 -11.79 69.83 7.49
C GLY A 6 -11.73 68.59 8.42
N SER A 7 -11.48 67.47 7.84
CA SER A 7 -11.21 66.23 8.54
C SER A 7 -9.73 66.09 8.88
N LEU A 8 -9.41 66.17 10.16
CA LEU A 8 -8.13 65.75 10.73
C LEU A 8 -8.01 64.24 10.65
N GLN A 9 -7.01 63.75 9.95
CA GLN A 9 -6.58 62.35 10.01
C GLN A 9 -5.90 62.11 11.36
N CYS A 10 -6.59 61.40 12.26
CA CYS A 10 -6.00 60.77 13.44
C CYS A 10 -5.31 59.48 13.04
N LYS A 11 -3.98 59.45 13.06
CA LYS A 11 -3.20 58.19 13.07
C LYS A 11 -3.40 57.49 14.41
N THR A 12 -4.25 56.50 14.46
CA THR A 12 -4.37 55.58 15.58
C THR A 12 -3.26 54.53 15.47
N TYR A 13 -2.25 54.66 16.31
CA TYR A 13 -1.37 53.53 16.64
C TYR A 13 -2.17 52.55 17.47
N GLY A 14 -2.47 51.39 16.87
CA GLY A 14 -3.11 50.29 17.57
C GLY A 14 -2.13 49.61 18.52
N LEU A 15 -2.29 49.89 19.80
CA LEU A 15 -1.78 49.03 20.88
C LEU A 15 -2.62 47.73 20.89
N THR A 16 -2.08 46.68 20.32
CA THR A 16 -2.59 45.33 20.54
C THR A 16 -2.25 44.91 21.96
N ALA A 17 -3.29 44.71 22.76
CA ALA A 17 -3.19 44.21 24.12
C ALA A 17 -2.47 42.84 24.12
N MET A 18 -1.37 42.79 24.85
CA MET A 18 -0.72 41.56 25.25
C MET A 18 -1.66 40.84 26.25
N GLN A 19 -2.31 39.79 25.80
CA GLN A 19 -2.89 38.79 26.69
C GLN A 19 -1.74 37.87 27.09
N GLN A 20 -1.19 38.09 28.28
CA GLN A 20 -0.29 37.18 28.95
C GLN A 20 -1.10 35.97 29.46
N ASP A 21 -1.08 34.89 28.70
CA ASP A 21 -1.36 33.58 29.21
C ASP A 21 -0.03 32.86 29.47
N GLY A 22 0.16 32.46 30.71
CA GLY A 22 1.42 31.93 31.20
C GLY A 22 1.69 30.48 30.75
N SER A 23 2.10 30.34 29.51
CA SER A 23 2.83 29.17 29.04
C SER A 23 4.11 29.67 28.38
N ASN A 24 5.26 29.30 28.93
CA ASN A 24 6.58 29.50 28.32
C ASN A 24 6.63 28.74 26.98
N LEU A 25 5.99 29.26 25.93
CA LEU A 25 6.21 28.88 24.56
C LEU A 25 7.59 29.41 24.18
N VAL A 26 8.57 28.54 24.12
CA VAL A 26 9.84 28.76 23.41
C VAL A 26 9.44 29.32 22.05
N ALA A 27 9.84 30.56 21.76
CA ALA A 27 9.66 31.18 20.44
C ALA A 27 10.38 30.27 19.43
N THR A 28 9.66 29.40 18.77
CA THR A 28 10.20 28.53 17.74
C THR A 28 10.46 29.39 16.52
N ALA A 29 11.73 29.56 16.17
CA ALA A 29 12.11 30.25 14.95
C ALA A 29 11.44 29.60 13.74
N THR A 30 10.81 30.38 12.89
CA THR A 30 10.26 29.92 11.62
C THR A 30 11.37 29.31 10.76
N TYR A 31 11.08 28.18 10.11
CA TYR A 31 12.04 27.46 9.26
C TYR A 31 11.49 27.34 7.84
N THR A 32 12.32 27.70 6.86
CA THR A 32 12.09 27.46 5.43
C THR A 32 13.17 26.53 4.92
N ALA A 33 12.79 25.47 4.25
CA ALA A 33 13.73 24.50 3.69
C ALA A 33 14.62 25.16 2.61
N PRO A 34 15.96 25.08 2.73
CA PRO A 34 16.88 25.69 1.78
C PRO A 34 17.04 24.83 0.52
N ASP A 35 17.26 25.47 -0.65
CA ASP A 35 17.44 24.75 -1.93
C ASP A 35 18.81 24.08 -2.08
N ALA A 36 19.85 24.66 -1.51
CA ALA A 36 21.22 24.15 -1.61
C ALA A 36 22.01 24.44 -0.32
N PRO A 37 21.66 23.77 0.80
CA PRO A 37 22.21 24.09 2.13
C PRO A 37 23.70 23.79 2.26
N VAL A 38 24.26 22.89 1.44
CA VAL A 38 25.67 22.48 1.54
C VAL A 38 26.50 23.27 0.52
N ILE A 39 27.22 24.28 1.01
CA ILE A 39 28.16 25.15 0.24
C ILE A 39 27.49 25.75 -1.02
N GLY A 40 26.16 25.97 -1.03
CA GLY A 40 25.42 26.46 -2.20
C GLY A 40 25.36 25.52 -3.40
N SER A 41 25.77 24.24 -3.24
CA SER A 41 25.77 23.23 -4.29
C SER A 41 24.58 22.28 -4.17
N LEU A 42 23.71 22.25 -5.18
CA LEU A 42 22.58 21.32 -5.26
C LEU A 42 23.06 19.86 -5.22
N PHE A 43 24.15 19.54 -5.95
CA PHE A 43 24.71 18.20 -5.99
C PHE A 43 25.21 17.71 -4.63
N LEU A 44 26.02 18.53 -3.92
CA LEU A 44 26.51 18.18 -2.58
C LEU A 44 25.36 18.10 -1.56
N SER A 45 24.37 18.99 -1.67
CA SER A 45 23.19 18.97 -0.82
C SER A 45 22.35 17.68 -1.05
N ALA A 46 22.22 17.24 -2.30
CA ALA A 46 21.53 15.98 -2.62
C ALA A 46 22.29 14.76 -2.07
N ILE A 47 23.64 14.73 -2.18
CA ILE A 47 24.43 13.64 -1.59
C ILE A 47 24.25 13.58 -0.07
N VAL A 48 24.27 14.73 0.62
CA VAL A 48 24.06 14.78 2.06
C VAL A 48 22.61 14.42 2.42
N GLY A 49 21.63 14.86 1.65
CA GLY A 49 20.24 14.47 1.79
C GLY A 49 19.99 12.99 1.58
N LEU A 50 20.79 12.31 0.74
CA LEU A 50 20.74 10.87 0.50
C LEU A 50 21.30 10.02 1.66
N ILE A 51 22.07 10.60 2.60
CA ILE A 51 22.71 9.85 3.69
C ILE A 51 21.72 8.97 4.46
N PRO A 52 20.53 9.45 4.92
CA PRO A 52 19.58 8.60 5.65
C PRO A 52 19.10 7.41 4.83
N LEU A 53 18.84 7.62 3.54
CA LEU A 53 18.42 6.54 2.63
C LEU A 53 19.56 5.56 2.37
N ALA A 54 20.78 6.07 2.14
CA ALA A 54 21.98 5.23 1.96
C ALA A 54 22.24 4.39 3.22
N VAL A 55 22.14 4.97 4.42
CA VAL A 55 22.27 4.24 5.69
C VAL A 55 21.21 3.14 5.77
N PHE A 56 19.95 3.44 5.45
CA PHE A 56 18.86 2.46 5.46
C PHE A 56 19.17 1.28 4.55
N PHE A 57 19.51 1.54 3.27
CA PHE A 57 19.73 0.50 2.27
C PHE A 57 21.04 -0.28 2.49
N ILE A 58 22.11 0.38 2.94
CA ILE A 58 23.37 -0.28 3.25
C ILE A 58 23.23 -1.21 4.46
N LEU A 59 22.60 -0.75 5.55
CA LEU A 59 22.36 -1.58 6.74
C LEU A 59 21.51 -2.80 6.42
N LEU A 60 20.46 -2.61 5.62
CA LEU A 60 19.53 -3.69 5.27
C LEU A 60 20.13 -4.64 4.22
N GLY A 61 20.75 -4.12 3.16
CA GLY A 61 21.25 -4.90 2.02
C GLY A 61 22.62 -5.53 2.25
N ALA A 62 23.61 -4.74 2.72
CA ALA A 62 24.97 -5.21 2.92
C ALA A 62 25.15 -5.87 4.30
N PHE A 63 24.68 -5.23 5.37
CA PHE A 63 24.86 -5.74 6.74
C PHE A 63 23.74 -6.66 7.21
N LYS A 64 22.64 -6.81 6.44
CA LYS A 64 21.49 -7.68 6.75
C LYS A 64 20.87 -7.40 8.12
N VAL A 65 20.90 -6.16 8.56
CA VAL A 65 20.29 -5.71 9.82
C VAL A 65 18.77 -5.78 9.69
N LYS A 66 18.05 -6.11 10.77
CA LYS A 66 16.60 -6.17 10.78
C LYS A 66 15.99 -4.80 10.44
N THR A 67 14.94 -4.76 9.62
CA THR A 67 14.34 -3.55 9.02
C THR A 67 13.99 -2.46 10.06
N HIS A 68 13.46 -2.83 11.23
CA HIS A 68 13.13 -1.86 12.28
C HIS A 68 14.36 -1.13 12.84
N TRP A 69 15.51 -1.81 12.96
CA TRP A 69 16.77 -1.17 13.37
C TRP A 69 17.31 -0.27 12.26
N CYS A 70 17.21 -0.71 11.00
CA CYS A 70 17.58 0.14 9.86
C CYS A 70 16.76 1.44 9.86
N ALA A 71 15.44 1.35 10.09
CA ALA A 71 14.56 2.51 10.16
C ALA A 71 14.93 3.45 11.31
N LEU A 72 15.20 2.92 12.52
CA LEU A 72 15.60 3.72 13.69
C LEU A 72 16.92 4.44 13.46
N ILE A 73 17.95 3.74 12.98
CA ILE A 73 19.28 4.33 12.72
C ILE A 73 19.17 5.39 11.62
N SER A 74 18.39 5.13 10.57
CA SER A 74 18.18 6.09 9.48
C SER A 74 17.38 7.32 9.92
N LEU A 75 16.41 7.15 10.84
CA LEU A 75 15.71 8.29 11.45
C LEU A 75 16.68 9.17 12.22
N VAL A 76 17.58 8.59 13.03
CA VAL A 76 18.62 9.34 13.74
C VAL A 76 19.53 10.05 12.76
N ALA A 77 19.97 9.37 11.70
CA ALA A 77 20.80 9.97 10.64
C ALA A 77 20.07 11.16 9.96
N SER A 78 18.76 11.02 9.68
CA SER A 78 17.96 12.10 9.09
C SER A 78 17.80 13.30 10.03
N LEU A 79 17.58 13.08 11.33
CA LEU A 79 17.53 14.13 12.33
C LEU A 79 18.87 14.90 12.41
N LEU A 80 19.99 14.18 12.37
CA LEU A 80 21.32 14.80 12.37
C LEU A 80 21.58 15.61 11.09
N VAL A 81 21.24 15.07 9.92
CA VAL A 81 21.34 15.77 8.62
C VAL A 81 20.44 17.00 8.61
N ALA A 82 19.19 16.90 9.06
CA ALA A 82 18.26 18.02 9.16
C ALA A 82 18.82 19.16 10.04
N TRP A 83 19.34 18.79 11.22
CA TRP A 83 19.87 19.77 12.18
C TRP A 83 21.21 20.38 11.72
N LEU A 84 22.20 19.55 11.38
CA LEU A 84 23.58 20.00 11.12
C LEU A 84 23.74 20.61 9.73
N SER A 85 23.17 19.97 8.69
CA SER A 85 23.39 20.34 7.29
C SER A 85 22.29 21.26 6.76
N PHE A 86 21.04 20.96 7.03
CA PHE A 86 19.90 21.75 6.58
C PHE A 86 19.52 22.87 7.55
N LYS A 87 20.20 22.96 8.72
CA LYS A 87 19.99 24.02 9.73
C LYS A 87 18.58 24.10 10.29
N MET A 88 17.82 23.02 10.20
CA MET A 88 16.50 22.91 10.82
C MET A 88 16.64 22.88 12.34
N PRO A 89 15.89 23.69 13.11
CA PRO A 89 15.87 23.58 14.58
C PRO A 89 15.53 22.16 15.02
N LEU A 90 16.32 21.60 15.95
CA LEU A 90 16.12 20.21 16.41
C LEU A 90 14.71 19.98 16.97
N SER A 91 14.12 20.99 17.62
CA SER A 91 12.73 20.94 18.10
C SER A 91 11.74 20.70 16.95
N LEU A 92 11.87 21.42 15.82
CA LEU A 92 11.02 21.25 14.65
C LEU A 92 11.27 19.90 13.96
N ALA A 93 12.52 19.42 13.92
CA ALA A 93 12.83 18.10 13.38
C ALA A 93 12.20 16.98 14.23
N LEU A 94 12.22 17.08 15.56
CA LEU A 94 11.57 16.12 16.48
C LEU A 94 10.04 16.21 16.38
N LEU A 95 9.47 17.41 16.26
CA LEU A 95 8.03 17.59 16.03
C LEU A 95 7.60 17.01 14.67
N SER A 96 8.42 17.14 13.63
CA SER A 96 8.20 16.50 12.34
C SER A 96 8.17 14.97 12.46
N ALA A 97 9.11 14.39 13.21
CA ALA A 97 9.12 12.96 13.51
C ALA A 97 7.85 12.54 14.27
N SER A 98 7.40 13.33 15.25
CA SER A 98 6.18 13.03 16.03
C SER A 98 4.92 13.05 15.17
N GLN A 99 4.79 14.00 14.24
CA GLN A 99 3.68 14.03 13.28
C GLN A 99 3.73 12.81 12.35
N GLY A 100 4.93 12.43 11.87
CA GLY A 100 5.13 11.22 11.08
C GLY A 100 4.75 9.95 11.83
N LEU A 101 5.09 9.83 13.11
CA LEU A 101 4.63 8.74 13.97
C LEU A 101 3.10 8.71 14.07
N ALA A 102 2.46 9.84 14.33
CA ALA A 102 0.99 9.93 14.42
C ALA A 102 0.32 9.52 13.11
N PHE A 103 0.84 9.97 11.95
CA PHE A 103 0.35 9.55 10.65
C PHE A 103 0.58 8.06 10.39
N GLY A 104 1.67 7.51 10.87
CA GLY A 104 1.93 6.06 10.86
C GLY A 104 0.88 5.28 11.64
N PHE A 105 0.45 5.77 12.82
CA PHE A 105 -0.59 5.14 13.62
C PHE A 105 -1.99 5.34 13.03
N MET A 106 -2.31 6.55 12.60
CA MET A 106 -3.62 6.91 12.05
C MET A 106 -3.44 7.68 10.72
N PRO A 107 -3.83 7.15 9.54
CA PRO A 107 -4.70 5.96 9.35
C PRO A 107 -3.96 4.63 9.16
N ILE A 108 -2.63 4.61 8.90
CA ILE A 108 -1.94 3.47 8.28
C ILE A 108 -2.03 2.19 9.14
N LEU A 109 -1.46 2.21 10.35
CA LEU A 109 -1.44 1.03 11.22
C LEU A 109 -2.84 0.61 11.67
N TYR A 110 -3.74 1.57 11.84
CA TYR A 110 -5.13 1.29 12.19
C TYR A 110 -5.83 0.45 11.10
N ILE A 111 -5.69 0.83 9.82
CA ILE A 111 -6.22 0.06 8.69
C ILE A 111 -5.61 -1.35 8.65
N ILE A 112 -4.28 -1.44 8.80
CA ILE A 112 -3.56 -2.71 8.78
C ILE A 112 -4.05 -3.66 9.88
N ILE A 113 -4.14 -3.16 11.11
CA ILE A 113 -4.57 -3.95 12.26
C ILE A 113 -6.01 -4.45 12.07
N ALA A 114 -6.91 -3.57 11.64
CA ALA A 114 -8.31 -3.91 11.38
C ALA A 114 -8.44 -4.98 10.26
N ALA A 115 -7.69 -4.82 9.16
CA ALA A 115 -7.75 -5.73 8.03
C ALA A 115 -7.17 -7.12 8.35
N VAL A 116 -6.03 -7.18 9.05
CA VAL A 116 -5.44 -8.46 9.48
C VAL A 116 -6.30 -9.13 10.53
N TRP A 117 -6.93 -8.36 11.42
CA TRP A 117 -7.90 -8.90 12.38
C TRP A 117 -9.09 -9.55 11.67
N LEU A 118 -9.71 -8.85 10.71
CA LEU A 118 -10.82 -9.38 9.90
C LEU A 118 -10.44 -10.71 9.23
N TYR A 119 -9.26 -10.78 8.63
CA TYR A 119 -8.73 -12.02 8.04
C TYR A 119 -8.54 -13.13 9.10
N ASN A 120 -7.92 -12.80 10.24
CA ASN A 120 -7.64 -13.77 11.30
C ASN A 120 -8.92 -14.38 11.90
N LEU A 121 -10.07 -13.67 11.86
CA LEU A 121 -11.36 -14.23 12.26
C LEU A 121 -11.75 -15.42 11.39
N THR A 122 -11.48 -15.36 10.08
CA THR A 122 -11.74 -16.50 9.16
C THR A 122 -10.87 -17.70 9.50
N VAL A 123 -9.61 -17.46 9.86
CA VAL A 123 -8.67 -18.54 10.24
C VAL A 123 -9.06 -19.16 11.58
N GLU A 124 -9.24 -18.34 12.61
CA GLU A 124 -9.55 -18.79 13.99
C GLU A 124 -10.94 -19.46 14.08
N SER A 125 -11.87 -19.12 13.16
CA SER A 125 -13.18 -19.78 13.09
C SER A 125 -13.17 -21.15 12.44
N GLY A 126 -12.05 -21.62 11.87
CA GLY A 126 -11.98 -22.86 11.10
C GLY A 126 -12.58 -22.76 9.68
N ARG A 127 -13.17 -21.63 9.30
CA ARG A 127 -13.80 -21.44 7.96
C ARG A 127 -12.78 -21.24 6.84
N GLY A 128 -11.51 -21.12 7.16
CA GLY A 128 -10.42 -21.11 6.17
C GLY A 128 -10.39 -22.37 5.30
N ASP A 129 -10.80 -23.51 5.83
CA ASP A 129 -10.88 -24.77 5.06
C ASP A 129 -12.06 -24.76 4.08
N ASP A 130 -13.19 -24.14 4.44
CA ASP A 130 -14.32 -23.93 3.52
C ASP A 130 -13.95 -22.96 2.39
N VAL A 131 -13.14 -21.94 2.67
CA VAL A 131 -12.57 -21.06 1.62
C VAL A 131 -11.73 -21.89 0.64
N ARG A 132 -10.84 -22.75 1.12
CA ARG A 132 -10.04 -23.66 0.28
C ARG A 132 -10.92 -24.60 -0.54
N ALA A 133 -11.92 -25.22 0.10
CA ALA A 133 -12.87 -26.11 -0.56
C ALA A 133 -13.64 -25.41 -1.69
N THR A 134 -13.98 -24.12 -1.53
CA THR A 134 -14.62 -23.33 -2.59
C THR A 134 -13.75 -23.28 -3.85
N PHE A 135 -12.43 -23.08 -3.71
CA PHE A 135 -11.52 -23.06 -4.86
C PHE A 135 -11.37 -24.40 -5.54
N ASN A 136 -11.40 -25.49 -4.78
CA ASN A 136 -11.35 -26.86 -5.33
C ASN A 136 -12.58 -27.15 -6.21
N LEU A 137 -13.76 -26.76 -5.76
CA LEU A 137 -15.00 -26.89 -6.53
C LEU A 137 -14.97 -26.10 -7.83
N VAL A 138 -14.46 -24.88 -7.80
CA VAL A 138 -14.37 -24.01 -8.98
C VAL A 138 -13.43 -24.57 -10.04
N GLY A 139 -12.30 -25.16 -9.66
CA GLY A 139 -11.32 -25.74 -10.58
C GLY A 139 -11.79 -27.02 -11.30
N ARG A 140 -12.94 -27.58 -10.91
CA ARG A 140 -13.53 -28.81 -11.50
C ARG A 140 -12.54 -29.93 -11.73
N GLY A 141 -11.60 -30.14 -10.80
CA GLY A 141 -10.61 -31.20 -10.87
C GLY A 141 -9.35 -30.87 -11.68
N ASP A 142 -9.26 -29.74 -12.38
CA ASP A 142 -7.99 -29.33 -13.01
C ASP A 142 -7.14 -28.51 -12.02
N ARG A 143 -6.04 -29.12 -11.58
CA ARG A 143 -5.10 -28.52 -10.62
C ARG A 143 -4.49 -27.22 -11.11
N ARG A 144 -4.31 -27.03 -12.41
CA ARG A 144 -3.72 -25.83 -13.00
C ARG A 144 -4.70 -24.67 -12.95
N VAL A 145 -6.00 -24.92 -13.17
CA VAL A 145 -7.06 -23.90 -13.00
C VAL A 145 -7.19 -23.52 -11.54
N GLN A 146 -7.18 -24.49 -10.61
CA GLN A 146 -7.16 -24.23 -9.17
C GLN A 146 -5.95 -23.36 -8.78
N ALA A 147 -4.75 -23.73 -9.25
CA ALA A 147 -3.52 -22.99 -8.97
C ALA A 147 -3.57 -21.56 -9.52
N LEU A 148 -4.13 -21.36 -10.72
CA LEU A 148 -4.32 -20.03 -11.32
C LEU A 148 -5.24 -19.16 -10.45
N ILE A 149 -6.40 -19.67 -10.06
CA ILE A 149 -7.38 -18.93 -9.25
C ILE A 149 -6.79 -18.61 -7.87
N ILE A 150 -6.15 -19.58 -7.22
CA ILE A 150 -5.55 -19.42 -5.89
C ILE A 150 -4.40 -18.41 -5.93
N SER A 151 -3.50 -18.49 -6.92
CA SER A 151 -2.32 -17.64 -6.99
C SER A 151 -2.59 -16.23 -7.52
N PHE A 152 -3.64 -16.02 -8.28
CA PHE A 152 -3.98 -14.72 -8.87
C PHE A 152 -5.17 -14.07 -8.16
N SER A 153 -6.37 -14.66 -8.27
CA SER A 153 -7.58 -14.04 -7.71
C SER A 153 -7.59 -14.08 -6.17
N PHE A 154 -7.35 -15.24 -5.56
CA PHE A 154 -7.38 -15.32 -4.10
C PHE A 154 -6.18 -14.62 -3.45
N CYS A 155 -5.00 -14.73 -4.04
CA CYS A 155 -3.83 -13.99 -3.57
C CYS A 155 -4.06 -12.48 -3.61
N GLY A 156 -4.64 -11.96 -4.69
CA GLY A 156 -4.99 -10.54 -4.81
C GLY A 156 -6.06 -10.10 -3.81
N LEU A 157 -7.05 -10.96 -3.55
CA LEU A 157 -8.07 -10.72 -2.53
C LEU A 157 -7.47 -10.60 -1.13
N LEU A 158 -6.59 -11.53 -0.76
CA LEU A 158 -5.88 -11.51 0.52
C LEU A 158 -4.92 -10.31 0.62
N GLU A 159 -4.22 -9.96 -0.46
CA GLU A 159 -3.34 -8.78 -0.47
C GLU A 159 -4.13 -7.50 -0.28
N GLY A 160 -5.30 -7.38 -0.92
CA GLY A 160 -6.20 -6.25 -0.73
C GLY A 160 -6.64 -6.04 0.71
N LEU A 161 -6.83 -7.11 1.48
CA LEU A 161 -7.24 -7.04 2.88
C LEU A 161 -6.06 -7.02 3.85
N ALA A 162 -5.17 -8.01 3.79
CA ALA A 162 -4.19 -8.24 4.83
C ALA A 162 -2.77 -7.75 4.48
N GLY A 163 -2.34 -7.86 3.23
CA GLY A 163 -1.00 -7.47 2.80
C GLY A 163 0.12 -8.17 3.61
N PHE A 164 1.25 -7.48 3.80
CA PHE A 164 2.36 -7.81 4.72
C PHE A 164 2.95 -9.23 4.61
N GLY A 165 2.78 -9.91 3.47
CA GLY A 165 3.30 -11.26 3.23
C GLY A 165 2.39 -12.39 3.68
N ALA A 166 1.30 -12.14 4.42
CA ALA A 166 0.31 -13.15 4.76
C ALA A 166 -0.28 -13.85 3.52
N PRO A 167 -0.66 -13.11 2.45
CA PRO A 167 -1.14 -13.73 1.22
C PRO A 167 -0.16 -14.73 0.64
N VAL A 168 1.13 -14.38 0.61
CA VAL A 168 2.17 -15.24 0.05
C VAL A 168 2.34 -16.52 0.87
N ALA A 169 2.33 -16.43 2.20
CA ALA A 169 2.43 -17.60 3.07
C ALA A 169 1.28 -18.58 2.84
N ILE A 170 0.04 -18.07 2.84
CA ILE A 170 -1.17 -18.88 2.75
C ILE A 170 -1.29 -19.52 1.36
N VAL A 171 -1.16 -18.71 0.32
CA VAL A 171 -1.32 -19.16 -1.07
C VAL A 171 -0.23 -20.15 -1.46
N ALA A 172 1.03 -19.91 -1.08
CA ALA A 172 2.11 -20.85 -1.36
C ALA A 172 1.89 -22.21 -0.68
N ALA A 173 1.44 -22.20 0.59
CA ALA A 173 1.08 -23.43 1.31
C ALA A 173 -0.11 -24.16 0.66
N MET A 174 -1.14 -23.42 0.21
CA MET A 174 -2.30 -23.99 -0.50
C MET A 174 -1.88 -24.64 -1.83
N LEU A 175 -1.01 -23.98 -2.60
CA LEU A 175 -0.52 -24.55 -3.86
C LEU A 175 0.27 -25.86 -3.64
N VAL A 176 1.06 -25.93 -2.57
CA VAL A 176 1.74 -27.19 -2.19
C VAL A 176 0.71 -28.25 -1.79
N ALA A 177 -0.33 -27.90 -1.04
CA ALA A 177 -1.38 -28.82 -0.60
C ALA A 177 -2.17 -29.43 -1.77
N ILE A 178 -2.35 -28.70 -2.88
CA ILE A 178 -2.96 -29.24 -4.11
C ILE A 178 -1.94 -29.96 -5.01
N GLY A 179 -0.70 -30.19 -4.55
CA GLY A 179 0.32 -30.98 -5.24
C GLY A 179 1.25 -30.22 -6.19
N ILE A 180 1.28 -28.88 -6.15
CA ILE A 180 2.27 -28.10 -6.91
C ILE A 180 3.64 -28.22 -6.23
N LYS A 181 4.70 -28.44 -7.02
CA LYS A 181 6.07 -28.54 -6.50
C LYS A 181 6.46 -27.30 -5.68
N PRO A 182 7.09 -27.42 -4.49
CA PRO A 182 7.30 -26.33 -3.54
C PRO A 182 7.91 -25.06 -4.14
N ILE A 183 9.04 -25.14 -4.84
CA ILE A 183 9.70 -23.99 -5.45
C ILE A 183 8.82 -23.35 -6.53
N LYS A 184 8.07 -24.14 -7.31
CA LYS A 184 7.15 -23.64 -8.31
C LYS A 184 5.96 -22.94 -7.64
N ALA A 185 5.40 -23.51 -6.58
CA ALA A 185 4.34 -22.91 -5.77
C ALA A 185 4.75 -21.54 -5.22
N ALA A 186 5.94 -21.43 -4.61
CA ALA A 186 6.48 -20.17 -4.12
C ALA A 186 6.59 -19.12 -5.23
N LEU A 187 7.19 -19.46 -6.38
CA LEU A 187 7.38 -18.54 -7.49
C LEU A 187 6.07 -18.05 -8.11
N VAL A 188 5.13 -18.97 -8.34
CA VAL A 188 3.79 -18.66 -8.90
C VAL A 188 3.03 -17.74 -7.95
N THR A 189 3.08 -18.00 -6.65
CA THR A 189 2.46 -17.14 -5.62
C THR A 189 3.06 -15.74 -5.62
N ILE A 190 4.39 -15.62 -5.60
CA ILE A 190 5.08 -14.32 -5.57
C ILE A 190 4.75 -13.50 -6.83
N ALA A 191 4.75 -14.14 -8.01
CA ALA A 191 4.42 -13.49 -9.26
C ALA A 191 2.94 -13.06 -9.32
N GLY A 192 2.02 -13.90 -8.88
CA GLY A 192 0.58 -13.61 -8.83
C GLY A 192 0.22 -12.48 -7.88
N ASN A 193 0.99 -12.34 -6.79
CA ASN A 193 0.78 -11.28 -5.79
C ASN A 193 1.18 -9.88 -6.28
N ALA A 194 2.12 -9.77 -7.20
CA ALA A 194 2.85 -8.54 -7.51
C ALA A 194 1.96 -7.33 -7.84
N ILE A 195 0.91 -7.55 -8.63
CA ILE A 195 0.02 -6.47 -9.11
C ILE A 195 -0.86 -5.92 -8.00
N SER A 196 -1.30 -6.76 -7.08
CA SER A 196 -2.20 -6.36 -6.00
C SER A 196 -1.49 -5.59 -4.89
N VAL A 197 -0.15 -5.61 -4.84
CA VAL A 197 0.67 -4.99 -3.79
C VAL A 197 0.47 -3.47 -3.72
N GLY A 198 0.35 -2.79 -4.86
CA GLY A 198 0.10 -1.36 -4.90
C GLY A 198 -1.24 -0.96 -4.26
N TYR A 199 -2.21 -1.86 -4.27
CA TYR A 199 -3.52 -1.71 -3.64
C TYR A 199 -3.64 -2.56 -2.35
N GLY A 200 -2.52 -3.05 -1.82
CA GLY A 200 -2.49 -3.91 -0.64
C GLY A 200 -2.99 -3.21 0.62
N ALA A 201 -3.58 -4.00 1.55
CA ALA A 201 -4.16 -3.52 2.80
C ALA A 201 -5.03 -2.26 2.58
N MET A 202 -6.06 -2.37 1.73
CA MET A 202 -6.98 -1.28 1.36
C MET A 202 -6.27 -0.06 0.76
N ALA A 203 -5.34 -0.32 -0.16
CA ALA A 203 -4.58 0.68 -0.93
C ALA A 203 -3.79 1.69 -0.08
N ILE A 204 -3.27 1.26 1.09
CA ILE A 204 -2.40 2.11 1.91
C ILE A 204 -1.19 2.65 1.13
N PRO A 205 -0.52 1.91 0.23
CA PRO A 205 0.54 2.47 -0.58
C PRO A 205 0.10 3.71 -1.38
N VAL A 206 -1.11 3.68 -1.97
CA VAL A 206 -1.70 4.81 -2.71
C VAL A 206 -1.97 6.00 -1.80
N THR A 207 -2.59 5.75 -0.64
CA THR A 207 -2.87 6.78 0.37
C THR A 207 -1.58 7.45 0.84
N THR A 208 -0.53 6.66 1.09
CA THR A 208 0.79 7.16 1.52
C THR A 208 1.46 7.97 0.41
N ALA A 209 1.42 7.48 -0.84
CA ALA A 209 1.97 8.19 -1.99
C ALA A 209 1.30 9.57 -2.18
N GLY A 210 -0.03 9.61 -2.18
CA GLY A 210 -0.78 10.86 -2.32
C GLY A 210 -0.49 11.84 -1.19
N ARG A 211 -0.53 11.38 0.07
CA ARG A 211 -0.30 12.22 1.25
C ARG A 211 1.09 12.84 1.26
N LEU A 212 2.13 12.04 1.05
CA LEU A 212 3.52 12.51 1.12
C LEU A 212 3.97 13.21 -0.17
N GLY A 213 3.40 12.86 -1.32
CA GLY A 213 3.65 13.55 -2.58
C GLY A 213 2.81 14.84 -2.77
N GLY A 214 1.95 15.21 -1.82
CA GLY A 214 1.16 16.44 -1.87
C GLY A 214 0.04 16.45 -2.92
N VAL A 215 -0.41 15.26 -3.39
CA VAL A 215 -1.52 15.09 -4.34
C VAL A 215 -2.64 14.25 -3.75
N LYS A 216 -3.83 14.29 -4.33
CA LYS A 216 -4.92 13.44 -3.85
C LYS A 216 -4.66 11.97 -4.16
N ALA A 217 -4.92 11.09 -3.20
CA ALA A 217 -4.78 9.64 -3.41
C ALA A 217 -5.66 9.14 -4.57
N THR A 218 -6.81 9.77 -4.81
CA THR A 218 -7.69 9.48 -5.95
C THR A 218 -7.05 9.79 -7.29
N GLU A 219 -6.21 10.84 -7.38
CA GLU A 219 -5.48 11.19 -8.60
C GLU A 219 -4.38 10.17 -8.88
N VAL A 220 -3.61 9.77 -7.84
CA VAL A 220 -2.62 8.69 -7.94
C VAL A 220 -3.29 7.39 -8.37
N ALA A 221 -4.43 7.03 -7.78
CA ALA A 221 -5.19 5.84 -8.11
C ALA A 221 -5.71 5.87 -9.55
N SER A 222 -6.17 7.03 -10.03
CA SER A 222 -6.60 7.23 -11.40
C SER A 222 -5.47 6.94 -12.39
N GLN A 223 -4.26 7.43 -12.14
CA GLN A 223 -3.09 7.09 -12.97
C GLN A 223 -2.75 5.60 -12.89
N MET A 224 -2.77 5.02 -11.70
CA MET A 224 -2.56 3.58 -11.53
C MET A 224 -3.62 2.74 -12.25
N SER A 225 -4.87 3.24 -12.38
CA SER A 225 -5.94 2.55 -13.11
C SER A 225 -5.63 2.37 -14.60
N HIS A 226 -4.72 3.13 -15.16
CA HIS A 226 -4.24 2.98 -16.54
C HIS A 226 -2.96 2.14 -16.63
N LEU A 227 -2.06 2.25 -15.63
CA LEU A 227 -0.78 1.54 -15.64
C LEU A 227 -0.91 0.06 -15.25
N THR A 228 -1.59 -0.19 -14.12
CA THR A 228 -1.73 -1.54 -13.55
C THR A 228 -2.43 -2.54 -14.48
N PRO A 229 -3.54 -2.20 -15.14
CA PRO A 229 -4.28 -3.11 -16.01
C PRO A 229 -3.44 -3.70 -17.15
N ILE A 230 -2.59 -2.88 -17.78
CA ILE A 230 -1.76 -3.32 -18.90
C ILE A 230 -0.83 -4.46 -18.47
N ILE A 231 -0.25 -4.36 -17.26
CA ILE A 231 0.63 -5.40 -16.72
C ILE A 231 -0.20 -6.58 -16.18
N ALA A 232 -1.30 -6.29 -15.48
CA ALA A 232 -2.15 -7.29 -14.84
C ALA A 232 -2.73 -8.31 -15.84
N CYS A 233 -3.07 -7.85 -17.06
CA CYS A 233 -3.61 -8.70 -18.12
C CYS A 233 -2.69 -9.88 -18.48
N PHE A 234 -1.37 -9.68 -18.39
CA PHE A 234 -0.38 -10.70 -18.75
C PHE A 234 -0.02 -11.64 -17.60
N ILE A 235 -0.32 -11.28 -16.35
CA ILE A 235 0.07 -12.12 -15.20
C ILE A 235 -0.57 -13.51 -15.26
N PRO A 236 -1.87 -13.73 -15.51
CA PRO A 236 -2.44 -15.08 -15.60
C PRO A 236 -1.78 -15.95 -16.67
N VAL A 237 -1.41 -15.34 -17.81
CA VAL A 237 -0.68 -16.03 -18.89
C VAL A 237 0.71 -16.46 -18.40
N LEU A 238 1.42 -15.56 -17.72
CA LEU A 238 2.71 -15.85 -17.09
C LEU A 238 2.58 -16.98 -16.05
N LEU A 239 1.56 -16.94 -15.19
CA LEU A 239 1.34 -17.98 -14.18
C LEU A 239 1.08 -19.35 -14.80
N LEU A 240 0.27 -19.44 -15.85
CA LEU A 240 0.06 -20.69 -16.57
C LEU A 240 1.34 -21.21 -17.22
N PHE A 241 2.13 -20.31 -17.81
CA PHE A 241 3.43 -20.69 -18.35
C PHE A 241 4.38 -21.22 -17.27
N MET A 242 4.37 -20.62 -16.09
CA MET A 242 5.17 -21.08 -14.95
C MET A 242 4.65 -22.43 -14.41
N LEU A 243 3.34 -22.67 -14.44
CA LEU A 243 2.71 -23.90 -13.95
C LEU A 243 2.94 -25.11 -14.87
N ASP A 244 2.70 -24.97 -16.17
CA ASP A 244 2.71 -26.10 -17.10
C ASP A 244 3.31 -25.75 -18.49
N GLY A 245 4.08 -24.66 -18.59
CA GLY A 245 4.75 -24.25 -19.83
C GLY A 245 3.78 -23.97 -20.98
N ILE A 246 4.23 -24.30 -22.21
CA ILE A 246 3.43 -24.07 -23.43
C ILE A 246 2.19 -24.98 -23.47
N ARG A 247 2.22 -26.17 -22.86
CA ARG A 247 1.08 -27.09 -22.76
C ARG A 247 -0.06 -26.42 -21.98
N GLY A 248 0.23 -25.85 -20.80
CA GLY A 248 -0.75 -25.13 -20.01
C GLY A 248 -1.36 -23.95 -20.74
N LEU A 249 -0.54 -23.15 -21.45
CA LEU A 249 -1.04 -22.04 -22.25
C LEU A 249 -1.98 -22.50 -23.36
N LYS A 250 -1.63 -23.52 -24.12
CA LYS A 250 -2.48 -24.04 -25.21
C LYS A 250 -3.81 -24.61 -24.74
N GLN A 251 -3.83 -25.23 -23.56
CA GLN A 251 -5.03 -25.90 -23.02
C GLN A 251 -5.91 -24.96 -22.20
N LEU A 252 -5.33 -23.98 -21.51
CA LEU A 252 -6.02 -23.15 -20.51
C LEU A 252 -6.02 -21.65 -20.85
N TRP A 253 -5.65 -21.25 -22.08
CA TRP A 253 -5.65 -19.83 -22.49
C TRP A 253 -6.99 -19.10 -22.25
N PRO A 254 -8.20 -19.76 -22.41
CA PRO A 254 -9.44 -19.05 -22.14
C PRO A 254 -9.57 -18.68 -20.64
N ALA A 255 -9.14 -19.56 -19.74
CA ALA A 255 -9.17 -19.26 -18.30
C ALA A 255 -8.20 -18.13 -17.93
N ALA A 256 -6.98 -18.12 -18.52
CA ALA A 256 -6.04 -17.01 -18.31
C ALA A 256 -6.53 -15.70 -18.88
N LEU A 257 -7.13 -15.73 -20.08
CA LEU A 257 -7.67 -14.54 -20.73
C LEU A 257 -8.84 -13.94 -19.92
N VAL A 258 -9.78 -14.78 -19.48
CA VAL A 258 -10.93 -14.33 -18.69
C VAL A 258 -10.47 -13.80 -17.31
N ALA A 259 -9.58 -14.54 -16.63
CA ALA A 259 -9.01 -14.07 -15.37
C ALA A 259 -8.30 -12.72 -15.54
N GLY A 260 -7.43 -12.61 -16.55
CA GLY A 260 -6.68 -11.39 -16.86
C GLY A 260 -7.59 -10.22 -17.24
N ALA A 261 -8.46 -10.40 -18.22
CA ALA A 261 -9.32 -9.35 -18.74
C ALA A 261 -10.30 -8.82 -17.68
N VAL A 262 -11.00 -9.71 -16.96
CA VAL A 262 -12.00 -9.27 -15.98
C VAL A 262 -11.33 -8.62 -14.76
N THR A 263 -10.22 -9.17 -14.26
CA THR A 263 -9.48 -8.54 -13.17
C THR A 263 -8.91 -7.18 -13.60
N THR A 264 -8.39 -7.08 -14.83
CA THR A 264 -7.91 -5.83 -15.45
C THR A 264 -9.00 -4.77 -15.51
N LEU A 265 -10.18 -5.13 -16.04
CA LEU A 265 -11.34 -4.23 -16.08
C LEU A 265 -11.80 -3.85 -14.67
N GLY A 266 -11.75 -4.77 -13.73
CA GLY A 266 -12.03 -4.52 -12.32
C GLY A 266 -11.07 -3.50 -11.70
N HIS A 267 -9.76 -3.63 -11.95
CA HIS A 267 -8.76 -2.64 -11.51
C HIS A 267 -9.01 -1.27 -12.13
N PHE A 268 -9.20 -1.21 -13.45
CA PHE A 268 -9.47 0.04 -14.16
C PHE A 268 -10.70 0.75 -13.61
N TRP A 269 -11.82 0.03 -13.53
CA TRP A 269 -13.08 0.62 -13.10
C TRP A 269 -13.06 1.00 -11.61
N CYS A 270 -12.54 0.13 -10.74
CA CYS A 270 -12.58 0.35 -9.31
C CYS A 270 -11.63 1.48 -8.88
N ALA A 271 -10.38 1.46 -9.34
CA ALA A 271 -9.39 2.50 -8.99
C ALA A 271 -9.71 3.85 -9.62
N GLY A 272 -10.28 3.87 -10.82
CA GLY A 272 -10.56 5.10 -11.55
C GLY A 272 -11.89 5.76 -11.19
N PHE A 273 -12.93 4.98 -10.85
CA PHE A 273 -14.31 5.50 -10.81
C PHE A 273 -15.10 5.12 -9.55
N PHE A 274 -14.67 4.12 -8.78
CA PHE A 274 -15.47 3.60 -7.67
C PHE A 274 -14.79 3.86 -6.32
N SER A 275 -13.79 3.08 -5.96
CA SER A 275 -13.04 3.20 -4.70
C SER A 275 -11.67 2.58 -4.86
N TYR A 276 -10.63 3.39 -4.80
CA TYR A 276 -9.27 2.88 -4.90
C TYR A 276 -8.91 1.93 -3.75
N GLU A 277 -9.52 2.10 -2.58
CA GLU A 277 -9.31 1.23 -1.41
C GLU A 277 -9.78 -0.20 -1.67
N LEU A 278 -10.89 -0.36 -2.42
CA LEU A 278 -11.47 -1.67 -2.73
C LEU A 278 -10.91 -2.33 -3.98
N THR A 279 -10.02 -1.67 -4.70
CA THR A 279 -9.58 -2.09 -6.04
C THR A 279 -9.12 -3.54 -6.09
N SER A 280 -8.17 -3.93 -5.21
CA SER A 280 -7.65 -5.31 -5.21
C SER A 280 -8.72 -6.33 -4.80
N VAL A 281 -9.54 -6.00 -3.81
CA VAL A 281 -10.61 -6.89 -3.31
C VAL A 281 -11.65 -7.14 -4.40
N LEU A 282 -12.20 -6.05 -4.97
CA LEU A 282 -13.30 -6.16 -5.94
C LEU A 282 -12.82 -6.75 -7.27
N ALA A 283 -11.67 -6.31 -7.80
CA ALA A 283 -11.12 -6.86 -9.03
C ALA A 283 -10.83 -8.36 -8.91
N SER A 284 -10.32 -8.80 -7.76
CA SER A 284 -10.06 -10.21 -7.47
C SER A 284 -11.35 -11.04 -7.36
N LEU A 285 -12.39 -10.52 -6.71
CA LEU A 285 -13.70 -11.17 -6.64
C LEU A 285 -14.36 -11.28 -8.02
N LEU A 286 -14.28 -10.22 -8.84
CA LEU A 286 -14.79 -10.24 -10.21
C LEU A 286 -14.03 -11.27 -11.07
N GLY A 287 -12.70 -11.31 -11.00
CA GLY A 287 -11.87 -12.29 -11.68
C GLY A 287 -12.17 -13.72 -11.25
N PHE A 288 -12.32 -13.96 -9.93
CA PHE A 288 -12.74 -15.24 -9.39
C PHE A 288 -14.11 -15.67 -9.92
N GLY A 289 -15.11 -14.77 -9.84
CA GLY A 289 -16.47 -15.04 -10.32
C GLY A 289 -16.51 -15.32 -11.83
N ALA A 290 -15.74 -14.58 -12.63
CA ALA A 290 -15.68 -14.76 -14.07
C ALA A 290 -15.07 -16.11 -14.49
N VAL A 291 -13.96 -16.53 -13.83
CA VAL A 291 -13.39 -17.86 -14.10
C VAL A 291 -14.34 -18.95 -13.61
N THR A 292 -15.01 -18.76 -12.48
CA THR A 292 -16.04 -19.68 -11.99
C THR A 292 -17.18 -19.85 -13.00
N ALA A 293 -17.68 -18.75 -13.56
CA ALA A 293 -18.71 -18.77 -14.58
C ALA A 293 -18.22 -19.43 -15.89
N LEU A 294 -16.99 -19.13 -16.32
CA LEU A 294 -16.39 -19.80 -17.47
C LEU A 294 -16.35 -21.31 -17.28
N MET A 295 -15.93 -21.79 -16.11
CA MET A 295 -15.82 -23.23 -15.81
C MET A 295 -17.19 -23.94 -15.75
N GLN A 296 -18.32 -23.21 -15.72
CA GLN A 296 -19.64 -23.82 -15.87
C GLN A 296 -19.93 -24.23 -17.33
N VAL A 297 -19.44 -23.47 -18.30
CA VAL A 297 -19.76 -23.62 -19.73
C VAL A 297 -18.60 -24.21 -20.53
N TRP A 298 -17.39 -24.07 -20.06
CA TRP A 298 -16.18 -24.52 -20.74
C TRP A 298 -15.39 -25.51 -19.85
N HIS A 299 -15.03 -26.66 -20.44
CA HIS A 299 -14.28 -27.71 -19.76
C HIS A 299 -12.93 -27.89 -20.47
N PRO A 300 -11.82 -27.65 -19.78
CA PRO A 300 -10.49 -27.89 -20.35
C PRO A 300 -10.24 -29.39 -20.53
N HIS A 301 -9.41 -29.72 -21.52
CA HIS A 301 -8.86 -31.06 -21.59
C HIS A 301 -7.78 -31.23 -20.53
N THR A 302 -8.15 -31.87 -19.41
CA THR A 302 -7.27 -32.05 -18.24
C THR A 302 -6.51 -33.37 -18.40
N PRO A 303 -5.16 -33.35 -18.46
CA PRO A 303 -4.36 -34.57 -18.42
C PRO A 303 -4.54 -35.31 -17.10
N GLU A 304 -4.47 -36.63 -17.08
CA GLU A 304 -4.62 -37.47 -15.87
C GLU A 304 -3.68 -37.01 -14.73
N GLU A 305 -2.46 -36.60 -15.07
CA GLU A 305 -1.46 -36.10 -14.10
C GLU A 305 -1.88 -34.82 -13.36
N GLU A 306 -2.81 -34.04 -13.93
CA GLU A 306 -3.28 -32.76 -13.42
C GLU A 306 -4.69 -32.86 -12.82
N CYS A 307 -5.28 -34.08 -12.78
CA CYS A 307 -6.55 -34.32 -12.11
C CYS A 307 -6.37 -34.31 -10.60
N THR A 308 -7.27 -33.60 -9.89
CA THR A 308 -7.37 -33.65 -8.42
C THR A 308 -8.55 -34.48 -8.03
N GLU A 309 -8.31 -35.50 -7.17
CA GLU A 309 -9.35 -36.28 -6.53
C GLU A 309 -9.93 -35.53 -5.33
N GLY A 310 -11.25 -35.49 -5.21
CA GLY A 310 -11.95 -35.03 -4.02
C GLY A 310 -12.96 -33.94 -4.25
N THR A 311 -14.22 -34.27 -4.33
CA THR A 311 -15.36 -33.38 -4.15
C THR A 311 -15.62 -33.25 -2.65
N SER A 312 -15.23 -32.10 -2.05
CA SER A 312 -15.74 -31.77 -0.72
C SER A 312 -17.23 -31.42 -0.83
N GLU A 313 -18.07 -31.98 0.00
CA GLU A 313 -19.48 -31.60 0.11
C GLU A 313 -19.59 -30.24 0.78
N LEU A 314 -19.35 -29.17 0.00
CA LEU A 314 -19.49 -27.80 0.45
C LEU A 314 -20.85 -27.26 0.05
N THR A 315 -21.70 -26.94 1.02
CA THR A 315 -22.98 -26.30 0.75
C THR A 315 -22.80 -24.82 0.39
N ALA A 316 -23.70 -24.28 -0.44
CA ALA A 316 -23.68 -22.85 -0.81
C ALA A 316 -23.70 -21.92 0.42
N SER A 317 -24.42 -22.31 1.48
CA SER A 317 -24.47 -21.55 2.75
C SER A 317 -23.09 -21.53 3.44
N ARG A 318 -22.37 -22.64 3.50
CA ARG A 318 -21.03 -22.70 4.08
C ARG A 318 -20.04 -21.87 3.26
N ALA A 319 -20.09 -21.95 1.93
CA ALA A 319 -19.27 -21.14 1.04
C ALA A 319 -19.55 -19.64 1.22
N ALA A 320 -20.83 -19.22 1.29
CA ALA A 320 -21.22 -17.84 1.52
C ALA A 320 -20.74 -17.30 2.88
N LEU A 321 -20.84 -18.12 3.95
CA LEU A 321 -20.33 -17.76 5.28
C LEU A 321 -18.79 -17.68 5.30
N ALA A 322 -18.10 -18.59 4.65
CA ALA A 322 -16.64 -18.58 4.57
C ALA A 322 -16.12 -17.34 3.82
N LEU A 323 -16.82 -16.90 2.77
CA LEU A 323 -16.49 -15.72 1.98
C LEU A 323 -17.10 -14.43 2.56
N MET A 324 -17.84 -14.50 3.70
CA MET A 324 -18.54 -13.36 4.27
C MET A 324 -17.64 -12.15 4.58
N PRO A 325 -16.44 -12.26 5.15
CA PRO A 325 -15.57 -11.12 5.41
C PRO A 325 -15.30 -10.28 4.15
N TYR A 326 -15.19 -10.93 3.01
CA TYR A 326 -14.82 -10.31 1.73
C TYR A 326 -16.01 -9.57 1.10
N TRP A 327 -17.15 -10.22 0.93
CA TRP A 327 -18.33 -9.56 0.34
C TRP A 327 -18.95 -8.52 1.30
N LEU A 328 -18.85 -8.74 2.63
CA LEU A 328 -19.37 -7.79 3.61
C LEU A 328 -18.55 -6.50 3.65
N VAL A 329 -17.21 -6.58 3.56
CA VAL A 329 -16.38 -5.37 3.49
C VAL A 329 -16.71 -4.55 2.24
N VAL A 330 -16.93 -5.20 1.10
CA VAL A 330 -17.36 -4.51 -0.13
C VAL A 330 -18.70 -3.79 0.08
N LEU A 331 -19.66 -4.47 0.71
CA LEU A 331 -20.97 -3.89 1.00
C LEU A 331 -20.87 -2.68 1.95
N VAL A 332 -20.12 -2.81 3.05
CA VAL A 332 -19.91 -1.72 4.02
C VAL A 332 -19.26 -0.50 3.35
N PHE A 333 -18.24 -0.72 2.50
CA PHE A 333 -17.60 0.37 1.77
C PHE A 333 -18.51 0.98 0.70
N ALA A 334 -19.32 0.17 0.00
CA ALA A 334 -20.29 0.67 -0.96
C ALA A 334 -21.29 1.62 -0.27
N VAL A 335 -21.80 1.25 0.90
CA VAL A 335 -22.68 2.12 1.69
C VAL A 335 -21.92 3.36 2.19
N ALA A 336 -20.76 3.21 2.81
CA ALA A 336 -20.04 4.30 3.47
C ALA A 336 -19.40 5.31 2.50
N LYS A 337 -19.10 4.92 1.26
CA LYS A 337 -18.37 5.76 0.28
C LYS A 337 -19.24 6.24 -0.88
N LEU A 338 -20.37 5.57 -1.18
CA LEU A 338 -21.15 5.84 -2.38
C LEU A 338 -22.60 6.18 -2.09
N TRP A 339 -23.11 5.90 -0.89
CA TRP A 339 -24.52 6.09 -0.60
C TRP A 339 -24.83 7.56 -0.36
N THR A 340 -25.49 8.17 -1.34
CA THR A 340 -25.92 9.58 -1.30
C THR A 340 -27.44 9.75 -1.47
N VAL A 341 -28.20 8.65 -1.58
CA VAL A 341 -29.66 8.68 -1.82
C VAL A 341 -30.39 8.83 -0.50
N GLY A 342 -31.09 9.96 -0.32
CA GLY A 342 -31.84 10.31 0.89
C GLY A 342 -30.96 10.83 2.04
N VAL A 343 -29.80 10.23 2.26
CA VAL A 343 -28.80 10.65 3.26
C VAL A 343 -27.43 10.58 2.61
N ASP A 344 -26.65 11.65 2.68
CA ASP A 344 -25.25 11.66 2.25
C ASP A 344 -24.34 11.01 3.32
N ILE A 345 -24.23 9.68 3.28
CA ILE A 345 -23.41 8.93 4.25
C ILE A 345 -21.92 9.31 4.15
N PRO A 346 -21.29 9.40 2.96
CA PRO A 346 -19.90 9.88 2.85
C PRO A 346 -19.67 11.24 3.49
N GLY A 347 -20.54 12.21 3.21
CA GLY A 347 -20.48 13.56 3.79
C GLY A 347 -20.69 13.54 5.30
N LEU A 348 -21.65 12.75 5.80
CA LEU A 348 -21.90 12.58 7.23
C LEU A 348 -20.68 11.99 7.94
N LEU A 349 -20.07 10.96 7.40
CA LEU A 349 -18.86 10.38 7.97
C LEU A 349 -17.68 11.37 7.95
N ALA A 350 -17.47 12.07 6.82
CA ALA A 350 -16.40 13.05 6.68
C ALA A 350 -16.60 14.28 7.59
N SER A 351 -17.83 14.65 7.94
CA SER A 351 -18.10 15.75 8.88
C SER A 351 -17.59 15.48 10.29
N THR A 352 -17.32 14.22 10.63
CA THR A 352 -16.76 13.83 11.94
C THR A 352 -15.23 13.96 12.01
N ASP A 353 -14.56 14.24 10.89
CA ASP A 353 -13.11 14.38 10.81
C ASP A 353 -12.64 15.59 11.61
N ILE A 354 -11.60 15.38 12.41
CA ILE A 354 -10.99 16.45 13.22
C ILE A 354 -9.70 16.90 12.55
N LYS A 355 -9.71 18.14 12.04
CA LYS A 355 -8.54 18.77 11.42
C LYS A 355 -7.91 19.77 12.38
N PHE A 356 -6.59 19.64 12.61
CA PHE A 356 -5.86 20.59 13.44
C PHE A 356 -4.42 20.76 12.94
N GLY A 357 -3.85 21.94 13.13
CA GLY A 357 -2.42 22.16 12.92
C GLY A 357 -1.60 21.37 13.94
N TRP A 358 -0.51 20.72 13.51
CA TRP A 358 0.33 19.95 14.44
C TRP A 358 0.97 20.89 15.48
N PRO A 359 0.78 20.63 16.79
CA PRO A 359 1.24 21.55 17.82
C PRO A 359 2.74 21.85 17.72
N GLY A 360 3.10 23.13 17.69
CA GLY A 360 4.49 23.61 17.59
C GLY A 360 5.15 23.43 16.22
N LEU A 361 4.47 22.83 15.23
CA LEU A 361 4.98 22.67 13.87
C LEU A 361 4.23 23.56 12.88
N ASP A 362 2.90 23.60 12.98
CA ASP A 362 2.06 24.43 12.13
C ASP A 362 2.32 25.93 12.40
N GLY A 363 2.49 26.70 11.33
CA GLY A 363 2.89 28.10 11.39
C GLY A 363 4.40 28.34 11.61
N ASN A 364 5.18 27.34 12.05
CA ASN A 364 6.63 27.44 12.23
C ASN A 364 7.42 26.83 11.04
N LEU A 365 6.79 25.95 10.25
CA LEU A 365 7.29 25.53 8.96
C LEU A 365 6.59 26.36 7.87
N VAL A 366 7.36 27.11 7.10
CA VAL A 366 6.83 28.01 6.06
C VAL A 366 7.46 27.71 4.69
N ASN A 367 6.71 27.98 3.64
CA ASN A 367 7.21 27.97 2.28
C ASN A 367 8.05 29.24 1.99
N LYS A 368 8.59 29.37 0.77
CA LYS A 368 9.37 30.55 0.36
C LYS A 368 8.56 31.84 0.32
N ALA A 369 7.22 31.74 0.24
CA ALA A 369 6.32 32.91 0.30
C ALA A 369 5.99 33.31 1.76
N GLY A 370 6.48 32.57 2.76
CA GLY A 370 6.18 32.83 4.18
C GLY A 370 4.84 32.23 4.63
N GLU A 371 4.18 31.41 3.81
CA GLU A 371 2.92 30.74 4.15
C GLU A 371 3.18 29.41 4.85
N PRO A 372 2.33 29.01 5.82
CA PRO A 372 2.45 27.72 6.48
C PRO A 372 2.43 26.55 5.48
N LEU A 373 3.30 25.57 5.67
CA LEU A 373 3.31 24.35 4.86
C LEU A 373 2.01 23.54 5.07
N ALA A 374 1.29 23.25 4.00
CA ALA A 374 0.03 22.50 4.05
C ALA A 374 0.16 21.11 4.71
N GLY A 375 1.37 20.51 4.66
CA GLY A 375 1.66 19.21 5.27
C GLY A 375 1.65 19.21 6.80
N THR A 376 1.71 20.36 7.47
CA THR A 376 1.72 20.51 8.94
C THR A 376 0.34 20.32 9.58
N THR A 377 -0.74 20.30 8.78
CA THR A 377 -2.10 20.00 9.25
C THR A 377 -2.34 18.49 9.34
N PHE A 378 -2.80 18.02 10.49
CA PHE A 378 -3.20 16.64 10.69
C PHE A 378 -4.73 16.50 10.57
N ASN A 379 -5.18 15.48 9.82
CA ASN A 379 -6.60 15.13 9.71
C ASN A 379 -6.85 13.78 10.39
N LEU A 380 -7.49 13.82 11.55
CA LEU A 380 -7.88 12.63 12.31
C LEU A 380 -9.23 12.12 11.79
N GLN A 381 -9.17 11.15 10.90
CA GLN A 381 -10.33 10.46 10.33
C GLN A 381 -10.70 9.27 11.23
N TRP A 382 -11.45 9.52 12.30
CA TRP A 382 -11.76 8.44 13.25
C TRP A 382 -12.95 7.59 12.83
N LEU A 383 -13.96 8.16 12.18
CA LEU A 383 -15.14 7.43 11.71
C LEU A 383 -15.13 7.22 10.19
N SER A 384 -14.70 8.20 9.41
CA SER A 384 -14.58 8.12 7.94
C SER A 384 -13.41 7.24 7.47
N SER A 385 -12.51 6.85 8.39
CA SER A 385 -11.33 6.02 8.08
C SER A 385 -11.75 4.64 7.54
N PRO A 386 -11.11 4.16 6.47
CA PRO A 386 -11.22 2.77 6.05
C PRO A 386 -11.00 1.77 7.18
N GLY A 387 -10.09 2.07 8.12
CA GLY A 387 -9.83 1.22 9.28
C GLY A 387 -11.05 1.01 10.17
N THR A 388 -11.87 2.06 10.39
CA THR A 388 -13.10 1.96 11.18
C THR A 388 -14.16 1.12 10.45
N LEU A 389 -14.30 1.30 9.14
CA LEU A 389 -15.23 0.51 8.33
C LEU A 389 -14.88 -0.98 8.37
N ILE A 390 -13.58 -1.31 8.26
CA ILE A 390 -13.10 -2.69 8.38
C ILE A 390 -13.29 -3.22 9.80
N ALA A 391 -13.02 -2.41 10.83
CA ALA A 391 -13.21 -2.82 12.23
C ALA A 391 -14.69 -3.13 12.54
N ILE A 392 -15.62 -2.31 12.04
CA ILE A 392 -17.06 -2.58 12.13
C ILE A 392 -17.39 -3.88 11.41
N THR A 393 -16.87 -4.08 10.19
CA THR A 393 -17.04 -5.34 9.45
C THR A 393 -16.54 -6.53 10.25
N ALA A 394 -15.36 -6.43 10.87
CA ALA A 394 -14.78 -7.49 11.70
C ALA A 394 -15.64 -7.81 12.95
N LEU A 395 -16.23 -6.78 13.59
CA LEU A 395 -17.16 -6.98 14.70
C LEU A 395 -18.42 -7.74 14.26
N VAL A 396 -19.00 -7.37 13.11
CA VAL A 396 -20.16 -8.07 12.54
C VAL A 396 -19.80 -9.53 12.19
N VAL A 397 -18.65 -9.74 11.54
CA VAL A 397 -18.16 -11.09 11.22
C VAL A 397 -17.95 -11.92 12.49
N ALA A 398 -17.32 -11.36 13.54
CA ALA A 398 -17.13 -12.04 14.82
C ALA A 398 -18.48 -12.43 15.47
N ALA A 399 -19.48 -11.54 15.41
CA ALA A 399 -20.81 -11.82 15.93
C ALA A 399 -21.53 -12.93 15.15
N VAL A 400 -21.51 -12.87 13.81
CA VAL A 400 -22.15 -13.90 12.97
C VAL A 400 -21.42 -15.25 13.09
N TYR A 401 -20.09 -15.24 13.11
CA TYR A 401 -19.32 -16.48 13.28
C TYR A 401 -19.55 -17.09 14.67
N SER A 402 -19.71 -16.28 15.71
CA SER A 402 -20.10 -16.75 17.04
C SER A 402 -21.52 -17.33 17.06
N ALA A 403 -22.48 -16.69 16.40
CA ALA A 403 -23.86 -17.16 16.31
C ALA A 403 -24.01 -18.44 15.46
N THR A 404 -23.11 -18.65 14.50
CA THR A 404 -23.05 -19.84 13.64
C THR A 404 -21.94 -20.80 14.06
N SER A 405 -21.47 -20.69 15.29
CA SER A 405 -20.49 -21.57 15.89
C SER A 405 -21.07 -22.99 16.08
N SER A 406 -20.25 -24.00 15.83
CA SER A 406 -20.57 -25.40 16.12
C SER A 406 -19.39 -26.07 16.80
N GLU A 407 -19.65 -26.85 17.82
CA GLU A 407 -18.62 -27.62 18.52
C GLU A 407 -17.91 -28.56 17.53
N GLY A 408 -16.59 -28.45 17.49
CA GLY A 408 -15.71 -29.29 16.67
C GLY A 408 -15.37 -28.75 15.28
N ALA A 409 -16.30 -28.10 14.55
CA ALA A 409 -16.05 -27.62 13.18
C ALA A 409 -15.74 -26.10 13.12
N PHE A 410 -16.50 -25.28 13.85
CA PHE A 410 -16.39 -23.81 13.81
C PHE A 410 -16.41 -23.21 15.23
N PRO A 411 -15.37 -23.43 16.06
CA PRO A 411 -15.41 -23.16 17.51
C PRO A 411 -15.06 -21.71 17.84
N LEU A 412 -15.67 -20.71 17.20
CA LEU A 412 -15.39 -19.30 17.49
C LEU A 412 -16.49 -18.68 18.37
N THR A 413 -16.14 -18.22 19.57
CA THR A 413 -17.01 -17.37 20.39
C THR A 413 -16.70 -15.88 20.13
N PHE A 414 -17.66 -14.98 20.38
CA PHE A 414 -17.46 -13.53 20.22
C PHE A 414 -16.27 -13.01 21.05
N LYS A 415 -16.11 -13.50 22.30
CA LYS A 415 -14.99 -13.15 23.17
C LYS A 415 -13.63 -13.56 22.55
N GLN A 416 -13.56 -14.74 21.96
CA GLN A 416 -12.37 -15.19 21.22
C GLN A 416 -12.12 -14.33 19.98
N GLY A 417 -13.18 -13.94 19.23
CA GLY A 417 -13.09 -13.01 18.12
C GLY A 417 -12.47 -11.67 18.51
N ILE A 418 -12.85 -11.11 19.67
CA ILE A 418 -12.22 -9.89 20.21
C ILE A 418 -10.77 -10.17 20.67
N ALA A 419 -10.52 -11.31 21.34
CA ALA A 419 -9.17 -11.67 21.74
C ALA A 419 -8.20 -11.80 20.55
N THR A 420 -8.72 -12.22 19.37
CA THR A 420 -7.95 -12.28 18.12
C THR A 420 -7.41 -10.91 17.69
N LEU A 421 -8.11 -9.79 18.00
CA LEU A 421 -7.58 -8.44 17.77
C LEU A 421 -6.26 -8.22 18.53
N PHE A 422 -6.22 -8.56 19.82
CA PHE A 422 -5.01 -8.38 20.65
C PHE A 422 -3.88 -9.31 20.21
N LYS A 423 -4.21 -10.55 19.81
CA LYS A 423 -3.23 -11.47 19.20
C LYS A 423 -2.67 -10.88 17.91
N THR A 424 -3.52 -10.26 17.09
CA THR A 424 -3.12 -9.60 15.84
C THR A 424 -2.17 -8.44 16.10
N ILE A 425 -2.49 -7.54 17.04
CA ILE A 425 -1.61 -6.43 17.43
C ILE A 425 -0.25 -6.96 17.91
N TYR A 426 -0.25 -7.99 18.74
CA TYR A 426 1.00 -8.58 19.22
C TYR A 426 1.82 -9.22 18.11
N SER A 427 1.18 -9.92 17.17
CA SER A 427 1.87 -10.52 16.01
C SER A 427 2.49 -9.47 15.09
N LEU A 428 1.84 -8.31 14.96
CA LEU A 428 2.29 -7.21 14.10
C LEU A 428 3.27 -6.23 14.78
N ARG A 429 3.63 -6.41 16.07
CA ARG A 429 4.40 -5.43 16.87
C ARG A 429 5.70 -4.93 16.20
N ILE A 430 6.42 -5.81 15.49
CA ILE A 430 7.65 -5.43 14.78
C ILE A 430 7.31 -4.63 13.51
N SER A 431 6.27 -5.02 12.78
CA SER A 431 5.78 -4.26 11.62
C SER A 431 5.26 -2.89 12.04
N ILE A 432 4.55 -2.80 13.17
CA ILE A 432 4.08 -1.55 13.77
C ILE A 432 5.27 -0.62 14.02
N LEU A 433 6.29 -1.10 14.73
CA LEU A 433 7.50 -0.31 15.00
C LEU A 433 8.18 0.15 13.71
N THR A 434 8.33 -0.74 12.74
CA THR A 434 8.98 -0.43 11.47
C THR A 434 8.23 0.66 10.71
N ILE A 435 6.92 0.51 10.52
CA ILE A 435 6.09 1.45 9.76
C ILE A 435 6.06 2.81 10.45
N ALA A 436 5.82 2.85 11.76
CA ALA A 436 5.81 4.09 12.51
C ALA A 436 7.15 4.85 12.38
N THR A 437 8.28 4.13 12.50
CA THR A 437 9.61 4.74 12.38
C THR A 437 9.92 5.21 10.95
N VAL A 438 9.53 4.46 9.92
CA VAL A 438 9.71 4.87 8.51
C VAL A 438 8.85 6.10 8.19
N MET A 439 7.64 6.20 8.75
CA MET A 439 6.82 7.41 8.60
C MET A 439 7.48 8.62 9.29
N ALA A 440 8.02 8.45 10.49
CA ALA A 440 8.78 9.51 11.17
C ALA A 440 9.98 9.97 10.33
N LEU A 441 10.76 9.02 9.78
CA LEU A 441 11.88 9.29 8.88
C LEU A 441 11.42 10.10 7.65
N ALA A 442 10.35 9.68 7.00
CA ALA A 442 9.81 10.35 5.82
C ALA A 442 9.40 11.81 6.12
N TYR A 443 8.70 12.06 7.23
CA TYR A 443 8.30 13.41 7.62
C TYR A 443 9.49 14.32 7.95
N VAL A 444 10.52 13.79 8.63
CA VAL A 444 11.75 14.56 8.88
C VAL A 444 12.44 14.92 7.56
N MET A 445 12.58 13.97 6.64
CA MET A 445 13.22 14.21 5.35
C MET A 445 12.44 15.23 4.50
N ASN A 446 11.10 15.13 4.48
CA ASN A 446 10.24 16.02 3.71
C ASN A 446 10.31 17.46 4.27
N PHE A 447 10.05 17.63 5.56
CA PHE A 447 9.97 18.96 6.17
C PHE A 447 11.31 19.67 6.31
N SER A 448 12.40 18.91 6.38
CA SER A 448 13.75 19.50 6.35
C SER A 448 14.22 19.89 4.94
N GLY A 449 13.52 19.45 3.86
CA GLY A 449 13.89 19.68 2.49
C GLY A 449 14.91 18.67 1.91
N GLN A 450 15.27 17.62 2.65
CA GLN A 450 16.20 16.59 2.17
C GLN A 450 15.68 15.93 0.89
N THR A 451 14.41 15.50 0.87
CA THR A 451 13.75 14.88 -0.30
C THR A 451 13.61 15.87 -1.46
N ALA A 452 13.26 17.14 -1.18
CA ALA A 452 13.13 18.16 -2.20
C ALA A 452 14.45 18.42 -2.96
N VAL A 453 15.57 18.51 -2.24
CA VAL A 453 16.91 18.70 -2.83
C VAL A 453 17.32 17.49 -3.68
N ILE A 454 17.06 16.25 -3.22
CA ILE A 454 17.32 15.04 -3.99
C ILE A 454 16.46 15.02 -5.26
N GLY A 455 15.16 15.32 -5.13
CA GLY A 455 14.22 15.39 -6.26
C GLY A 455 14.66 16.43 -7.31
N ALA A 456 15.02 17.62 -6.89
CA ALA A 456 15.52 18.67 -7.77
C ALA A 456 16.83 18.29 -8.48
N TRP A 457 17.73 17.58 -7.80
CA TRP A 457 18.95 17.05 -8.43
C TRP A 457 18.64 15.96 -9.46
N MET A 458 17.75 15.01 -9.14
CA MET A 458 17.32 13.97 -10.07
C MET A 458 16.56 14.51 -11.27
N ALA A 459 15.85 15.62 -11.12
CA ALA A 459 15.18 16.33 -12.21
C ALA A 459 16.16 16.84 -13.28
N GLY A 460 17.46 16.93 -12.98
CA GLY A 460 18.49 17.18 -13.97
C GLY A 460 18.56 16.14 -15.11
N THR A 461 17.93 14.95 -14.94
CA THR A 461 17.76 13.97 -16.01
C THR A 461 16.68 14.33 -17.03
N GLY A 462 15.91 15.42 -16.78
CA GLY A 462 14.82 15.88 -17.65
C GLY A 462 13.73 14.84 -17.83
N ALA A 463 13.16 14.74 -19.02
CA ALA A 463 12.09 13.81 -19.35
C ALA A 463 12.45 12.32 -19.14
N ALA A 464 13.75 11.98 -19.11
CA ALA A 464 14.18 10.61 -18.80
C ALA A 464 13.83 10.18 -17.38
N PHE A 465 13.53 11.14 -16.46
CA PHE A 465 13.11 10.81 -15.09
C PHE A 465 11.85 9.93 -15.05
N ALA A 466 10.91 10.11 -16.00
CA ALA A 466 9.69 9.29 -16.05
C ALA A 466 9.99 7.79 -16.25
N PHE A 467 11.06 7.44 -16.98
CA PHE A 467 11.51 6.05 -17.12
C PHE A 467 12.17 5.50 -15.84
N ILE A 468 12.78 6.38 -15.04
CA ILE A 468 13.49 6.02 -13.79
C ILE A 468 12.50 5.91 -12.62
N SER A 469 11.41 6.66 -12.64
CA SER A 469 10.41 6.74 -11.57
C SER A 469 9.96 5.36 -11.03
N PRO A 470 9.52 4.39 -11.86
CA PRO A 470 9.12 3.08 -11.33
C PRO A 470 10.28 2.27 -10.77
N VAL A 471 11.53 2.55 -11.20
CA VAL A 471 12.74 1.88 -10.67
C VAL A 471 12.97 2.24 -9.20
N LEU A 472 12.69 3.48 -8.79
CA LEU A 472 12.81 3.91 -7.40
C LEU A 472 11.83 3.15 -6.50
N GLY A 473 10.57 3.03 -6.90
CA GLY A 473 9.58 2.24 -6.18
C GLY A 473 9.96 0.76 -6.11
N TRP A 474 10.44 0.21 -7.22
CA TRP A 474 10.94 -1.16 -7.31
C TRP A 474 12.10 -1.41 -6.33
N LEU A 475 13.13 -0.56 -6.35
CA LEU A 475 14.27 -0.64 -5.42
C LEU A 475 13.81 -0.51 -3.96
N GLY A 476 12.99 0.50 -3.68
CA GLY A 476 12.46 0.74 -2.33
C GLY A 476 11.76 -0.47 -1.76
N THR A 477 10.86 -1.09 -2.52
CA THR A 477 10.13 -2.28 -2.08
C THR A 477 10.97 -3.54 -2.12
N ALA A 478 11.87 -3.71 -3.11
CA ALA A 478 12.79 -4.84 -3.17
C ALA A 478 13.62 -4.94 -1.90
N VAL A 479 14.03 -3.79 -1.33
CA VAL A 479 14.86 -3.75 -0.13
C VAL A 479 14.00 -3.80 1.15
N THR A 480 12.91 -3.00 1.24
CA THR A 480 12.09 -2.89 2.45
C THR A 480 11.05 -4.01 2.61
N GLY A 481 10.66 -4.65 1.52
CA GLY A 481 9.54 -5.61 1.47
C GLY A 481 8.16 -4.95 1.51
N SER A 482 8.06 -3.60 1.47
CA SER A 482 6.83 -2.85 1.68
C SER A 482 6.69 -1.69 0.69
N ALA A 483 5.66 -1.75 -0.18
CA ALA A 483 5.34 -0.64 -1.09
C ALA A 483 4.91 0.64 -0.32
N THR A 484 4.28 0.51 0.84
CA THR A 484 3.97 1.64 1.72
C THR A 484 5.26 2.34 2.17
N SER A 485 6.26 1.57 2.62
CA SER A 485 7.55 2.14 3.04
C SER A 485 8.30 2.76 1.87
N ALA A 486 8.26 2.14 0.68
CA ALA A 486 8.87 2.71 -0.52
C ALA A 486 8.22 4.05 -0.91
N ASN A 487 6.89 4.14 -0.87
CA ASN A 487 6.18 5.41 -1.10
C ASN A 487 6.50 6.45 0.00
N ALA A 488 6.63 6.02 1.26
CA ALA A 488 7.04 6.92 2.33
C ALA A 488 8.41 7.54 2.09
N LEU A 489 9.34 6.78 1.55
CA LEU A 489 10.70 7.24 1.27
C LEU A 489 10.81 8.08 0.00
N PHE A 490 10.00 7.83 -1.02
CA PHE A 490 10.21 8.40 -2.36
C PHE A 490 9.08 9.30 -2.87
N ALA A 491 7.89 9.35 -2.22
CA ALA A 491 6.76 10.09 -2.78
C ALA A 491 7.04 11.59 -2.96
N ASP A 492 7.59 12.26 -1.94
CA ASP A 492 7.93 13.68 -2.01
C ASP A 492 9.05 13.96 -3.05
N LEU A 493 10.06 13.08 -3.10
CA LEU A 493 11.11 13.11 -4.11
C LEU A 493 10.53 13.00 -5.53
N GLN A 494 9.62 12.05 -5.75
CA GLN A 494 8.94 11.83 -7.04
C GLN A 494 8.11 13.07 -7.45
N SER A 495 7.36 13.62 -6.50
CA SER A 495 6.54 14.80 -6.73
C SER A 495 7.39 16.03 -7.05
N THR A 496 8.46 16.28 -6.27
CA THR A 496 9.39 17.39 -6.52
C THR A 496 10.07 17.27 -7.88
N ALA A 497 10.53 16.08 -8.24
CA ALA A 497 11.13 15.84 -9.54
C ALA A 497 10.13 16.03 -10.68
N ALA A 498 8.88 15.53 -10.53
CA ALA A 498 7.82 15.72 -11.51
C ALA A 498 7.56 17.19 -11.81
N HIS A 499 7.36 18.01 -10.76
CA HIS A 499 7.19 19.47 -10.93
C HIS A 499 8.38 20.12 -11.64
N SER A 500 9.60 19.69 -11.32
CA SER A 500 10.82 20.26 -11.91
C SER A 500 11.01 19.91 -13.38
N VAL A 501 10.53 18.75 -13.83
CA VAL A 501 10.62 18.32 -15.25
C VAL A 501 9.34 18.60 -16.05
N GLY A 502 8.31 19.18 -15.41
CA GLY A 502 7.01 19.46 -16.05
C GLY A 502 6.16 18.21 -16.31
N ALA A 503 6.40 17.10 -15.58
CA ALA A 503 5.60 15.88 -15.65
C ALA A 503 4.46 15.90 -14.63
N ASP A 504 3.42 15.04 -14.85
CA ASP A 504 2.34 14.87 -13.87
C ASP A 504 2.83 14.13 -12.62
N PRO A 505 2.80 14.77 -11.42
CA PRO A 505 3.19 14.12 -10.18
C PRO A 505 2.37 12.87 -9.87
N SER A 506 1.08 12.86 -10.20
CA SER A 506 0.19 11.71 -9.97
C SER A 506 0.61 10.49 -10.78
N LEU A 507 1.08 10.69 -12.02
CA LEU A 507 1.62 9.64 -12.88
C LEU A 507 2.88 9.02 -12.26
N LEU A 508 3.84 9.86 -11.83
CA LEU A 508 5.10 9.36 -11.28
C LEU A 508 4.91 8.67 -9.92
N LEU A 509 4.01 9.18 -9.07
CA LEU A 509 3.63 8.52 -7.81
C LEU A 509 2.92 7.18 -8.05
N GLY A 510 2.03 7.14 -9.04
CA GLY A 510 1.40 5.90 -9.49
C GLY A 510 2.43 4.90 -10.00
N ALA A 511 3.36 5.34 -10.84
CA ALA A 511 4.47 4.55 -11.37
C ALA A 511 5.38 4.00 -10.26
N ASN A 512 5.73 4.83 -9.26
CA ASN A 512 6.48 4.41 -8.08
C ASN A 512 5.75 3.31 -7.31
N THR A 513 4.43 3.46 -7.12
CA THR A 513 3.61 2.49 -6.39
C THR A 513 3.49 1.16 -7.12
N VAL A 514 3.23 1.17 -8.43
CA VAL A 514 3.19 -0.05 -9.27
C VAL A 514 4.57 -0.70 -9.35
N GLY A 515 5.63 0.09 -9.54
CA GLY A 515 7.02 -0.38 -9.50
C GLY A 515 7.36 -1.06 -8.18
N GLY A 516 6.86 -0.51 -7.06
CA GLY A 516 6.96 -1.12 -5.74
C GLY A 516 6.34 -2.52 -5.69
N GLY A 517 5.19 -2.73 -6.31
CA GLY A 517 4.58 -4.06 -6.43
C GLY A 517 5.48 -5.07 -7.13
N LEU A 518 6.11 -4.66 -8.22
CA LEU A 518 7.08 -5.49 -8.95
C LEU A 518 8.36 -5.75 -8.16
N GLY A 519 8.80 -4.79 -7.34
CA GLY A 519 9.95 -4.93 -6.44
C GLY A 519 9.73 -5.97 -5.34
N LYS A 520 8.49 -6.12 -4.86
CA LYS A 520 8.13 -7.11 -3.84
C LYS A 520 8.40 -8.55 -4.30
N ILE A 521 8.38 -8.82 -5.62
CA ILE A 521 8.71 -10.14 -6.21
C ILE A 521 10.07 -10.65 -5.73
N ILE A 522 11.04 -9.76 -5.58
CA ILE A 522 12.44 -10.10 -5.24
C ILE A 522 12.84 -9.70 -3.82
N SER A 523 11.91 -9.17 -3.03
CA SER A 523 12.26 -8.73 -1.68
C SER A 523 12.65 -9.92 -0.79
N PRO A 524 13.76 -9.81 -0.03
CA PRO A 524 14.19 -10.89 0.87
C PRO A 524 13.10 -11.34 1.83
N GLN A 525 12.30 -10.40 2.36
CA GLN A 525 11.19 -10.70 3.24
C GLN A 525 10.17 -11.63 2.55
N ASN A 526 9.77 -11.31 1.32
CA ASN A 526 8.76 -12.08 0.58
C ASN A 526 9.29 -13.46 0.19
N LEU A 527 10.58 -13.52 -0.22
CA LEU A 527 11.26 -14.77 -0.55
C LEU A 527 11.36 -15.70 0.66
N THR A 528 11.72 -15.16 1.85
CA THR A 528 11.81 -15.94 3.09
C THR A 528 10.44 -16.47 3.52
N ILE A 529 9.39 -15.65 3.43
CA ILE A 529 8.01 -16.06 3.74
C ILE A 529 7.58 -17.19 2.81
N ALA A 530 7.82 -17.04 1.50
CA ALA A 530 7.46 -18.05 0.52
C ALA A 530 8.24 -19.36 0.72
N ALA A 531 9.55 -19.28 0.95
CA ALA A 531 10.42 -20.44 1.23
C ALA A 531 9.96 -21.19 2.48
N GLY A 532 9.63 -20.47 3.55
CA GLY A 532 9.10 -21.05 4.79
C GLY A 532 7.74 -21.72 4.58
N ALA A 533 6.83 -21.06 3.85
CA ALA A 533 5.47 -21.54 3.61
C ALA A 533 5.44 -22.84 2.78
N VAL A 534 6.38 -23.03 1.87
CA VAL A 534 6.49 -24.27 1.07
C VAL A 534 7.38 -25.34 1.71
N GLY A 535 7.81 -25.15 2.96
CA GLY A 535 8.65 -26.11 3.68
C GLY A 535 10.07 -26.27 3.12
N GLN A 536 10.60 -25.23 2.45
CA GLN A 536 11.93 -25.21 1.84
C GLN A 536 12.79 -24.05 2.41
N PRO A 537 13.07 -24.04 3.73
CA PRO A 537 13.91 -23.00 4.33
C PRO A 537 15.30 -23.00 3.65
N ASN A 538 15.89 -21.82 3.52
CA ASN A 538 17.17 -21.56 2.83
C ASN A 538 17.11 -21.70 1.28
N SER A 539 15.92 -21.75 0.67
CA SER A 539 15.76 -21.74 -0.80
C SER A 539 15.65 -20.33 -1.38
N GLU A 540 15.75 -19.28 -0.56
CA GLU A 540 15.65 -17.87 -0.97
C GLU A 540 16.57 -17.50 -2.13
N PRO A 541 17.85 -17.95 -2.17
CA PRO A 541 18.73 -17.63 -3.30
C PRO A 541 18.27 -18.27 -4.61
N GLN A 542 17.69 -19.48 -4.54
CA GLN A 542 17.13 -20.15 -5.71
C GLN A 542 15.86 -19.44 -6.20
N LEU A 543 14.99 -19.02 -5.28
CA LEU A 543 13.80 -18.24 -5.59
C LEU A 543 14.17 -16.90 -6.21
N LEU A 544 15.13 -16.18 -5.61
CA LEU A 544 15.62 -14.90 -6.12
C LEU A 544 16.14 -15.04 -7.56
N ARG A 545 16.99 -16.04 -7.82
CA ARG A 545 17.55 -16.27 -9.17
C ARG A 545 16.48 -16.48 -10.24
N LYS A 546 15.35 -17.13 -9.87
CA LYS A 546 14.23 -17.39 -10.80
C LYS A 546 13.25 -16.23 -10.87
N ALA A 547 13.04 -15.50 -9.79
CA ALA A 547 12.09 -14.39 -9.68
C ALA A 547 12.64 -13.09 -10.30
N LEU A 548 13.98 -12.86 -10.20
CA LEU A 548 14.63 -11.64 -10.67
C LEU A 548 14.38 -11.35 -12.16
N PRO A 549 14.53 -12.30 -13.10
CA PRO A 549 14.26 -12.04 -14.52
C PRO A 549 12.80 -11.62 -14.74
N ILE A 550 11.84 -12.24 -14.05
CA ILE A 550 10.42 -11.92 -14.15
C ILE A 550 10.19 -10.48 -13.69
N SER A 551 10.72 -10.14 -12.52
CA SER A 551 10.58 -8.79 -11.94
C SER A 551 11.19 -7.72 -12.85
N LEU A 552 12.38 -7.97 -13.42
CA LEU A 552 13.05 -7.04 -14.33
C LEU A 552 12.31 -6.85 -15.65
N VAL A 553 11.80 -7.91 -16.26
CA VAL A 553 11.01 -7.80 -17.50
C VAL A 553 9.76 -6.95 -17.28
N LEU A 554 9.04 -7.20 -16.17
CA LEU A 554 7.86 -6.41 -15.81
C LEU A 554 8.22 -4.95 -15.49
N LEU A 555 9.35 -4.72 -14.80
CA LEU A 555 9.85 -3.38 -14.51
C LEU A 555 10.20 -2.60 -15.78
N VAL A 556 10.89 -3.23 -16.72
CA VAL A 556 11.23 -2.59 -18.01
C VAL A 556 9.95 -2.25 -18.78
N ALA A 557 8.98 -3.16 -18.82
CA ALA A 557 7.68 -2.90 -19.45
C ALA A 557 6.98 -1.70 -18.79
N LEU A 558 6.96 -1.62 -17.46
CA LEU A 558 6.39 -0.49 -16.72
C LEU A 558 7.16 0.81 -16.99
N ALA A 559 8.49 0.77 -16.98
CA ALA A 559 9.32 1.95 -17.23
C ALA A 559 9.08 2.53 -18.64
N LEU A 560 8.98 1.68 -19.64
CA LEU A 560 8.64 2.10 -21.01
C LEU A 560 7.22 2.67 -21.05
N LEU A 561 6.25 2.02 -20.43
CA LEU A 561 4.87 2.49 -20.40
C LEU A 561 4.77 3.89 -19.78
N VAL A 562 5.38 4.10 -18.62
CA VAL A 562 5.37 5.39 -17.91
C VAL A 562 6.12 6.46 -18.68
N GLY A 563 7.31 6.13 -19.20
CA GLY A 563 8.12 7.06 -19.98
C GLY A 563 7.39 7.55 -21.24
N PHE A 564 6.79 6.63 -22.00
CA PHE A 564 6.01 7.01 -23.20
C PHE A 564 4.71 7.74 -22.82
N SER A 565 4.00 7.35 -21.76
CA SER A 565 2.82 8.08 -21.28
C SER A 565 3.16 9.53 -20.90
N SER A 566 4.29 9.75 -20.24
CA SER A 566 4.77 11.09 -19.87
C SER A 566 5.21 11.95 -21.08
N LEU A 567 5.58 11.34 -22.20
CA LEU A 567 5.96 12.07 -23.42
C LEU A 567 4.75 12.42 -24.29
N LEU A 568 3.63 11.73 -24.12
CA LEU A 568 2.41 11.90 -24.91
C LEU A 568 1.39 12.85 -24.24
N GLY A 569 1.47 13.02 -22.92
CA GLY A 569 0.61 13.92 -22.13
C GLY A 569 1.35 15.15 -21.69
#